data_0ad4a7696970dac2736c04365ed4b88d
#
_entry.id   0ad4a7696970dac2736c04365ed4b88d
#
_cell.length_a   1.000
_cell.length_b   1.000
_cell.length_c   1.000
_cell.angle_alpha   90.00
_cell.angle_beta   90.00
_cell.angle_gamma   90.00
#
_symmetry.space_group_name_H-M   'P 1'
#
loop_
_entity.id
_entity.type
_entity.pdbx_description
1 polymer ?
#
loop_
_entity_poly.entity_id
_entity_poly.type
_entity_poly.pdbx_seq_one_letter_code
_entity_poly.pdbx_strand_id
1 'polypeptide(L)'
;LRQSLRRIVRELDPDGEEKQLQNLVLVGHSMGGLHAKLQVVASGDHLWNAMARVPFDTVRMPSSIRAKIEPSLFFKPVTNVTRVVFIATPHQGSSLASLALGKIASLTVERPPELTAIHDQLVAENPGALRPEFEEALPTTIQLLAPKSPLLEALYGLRPPCWVTIHNVIGVAHHTLRGERTDCIVSESSARHPGAISELDVKATHTGVHHKLTTIAEIERIL
;
A
#
# COMPACT_ATOMS: atom_id res chain seq x y z
N LEU A 1 -0.45 -0.34 11.49
CA LEU A 1 -1.67 0.43 11.22
C LEU A 1 -2.93 -0.39 11.52
N ARG A 2 -3.16 -1.57 10.91
CA ARG A 2 -4.36 -2.40 11.11
C ARG A 2 -4.63 -2.73 12.59
N GLN A 3 -3.62 -3.21 13.30
CA GLN A 3 -3.74 -3.49 14.73
C GLN A 3 -4.03 -2.23 15.54
N SER A 4 -3.40 -1.10 15.19
CA SER A 4 -3.63 0.19 15.85
C SER A 4 -5.06 0.69 15.63
N LEU A 5 -5.57 0.63 14.40
CA LEU A 5 -6.97 1.00 14.10
C LEU A 5 -7.95 0.15 14.91
N ARG A 6 -7.78 -1.18 14.91
CA ARG A 6 -8.64 -2.09 15.67
C ARG A 6 -8.55 -1.85 17.19
N ARG A 7 -7.36 -1.50 17.68
CA ARG A 7 -7.17 -1.18 19.09
C ARG A 7 -7.89 0.12 19.45
N ILE A 8 -7.66 1.19 18.68
CA ILE A 8 -8.29 2.50 18.91
C ILE A 8 -9.82 2.38 18.90
N VAL A 9 -10.39 1.69 17.91
CA VAL A 9 -11.84 1.49 17.87
C VAL A 9 -12.33 0.77 19.12
N ARG A 10 -11.68 -0.31 19.54
CA ARG A 10 -12.08 -1.04 20.76
C ARG A 10 -11.93 -0.24 22.05
N GLU A 11 -10.92 0.64 22.12
CA GLU A 11 -10.68 1.49 23.29
C GLU A 11 -11.69 2.64 23.38
N LEU A 12 -12.10 3.21 22.25
CA LEU A 12 -13.01 4.35 22.20
C LEU A 12 -14.49 3.94 22.11
N ASP A 13 -14.77 2.74 21.62
CA ASP A 13 -16.12 2.21 21.39
C ASP A 13 -16.17 0.73 21.75
N PRO A 14 -16.03 0.39 23.06
CA PRO A 14 -16.01 -0.99 23.53
C PRO A 14 -17.35 -1.71 23.27
N ASP A 15 -18.45 -0.96 23.26
CA ASP A 15 -19.81 -1.49 23.11
C ASP A 15 -20.29 -1.46 21.63
N GLY A 16 -19.53 -0.83 20.72
CA GLY A 16 -19.85 -0.75 19.29
C GLY A 16 -21.02 0.18 18.95
N GLU A 17 -21.30 1.18 19.79
CA GLU A 17 -22.45 2.09 19.65
C GLU A 17 -22.13 3.38 18.90
N GLU A 18 -20.83 3.75 18.81
CA GLU A 18 -20.37 4.99 18.17
C GLU A 18 -20.35 4.86 16.65
N LYS A 19 -21.40 5.36 15.99
CA LYS A 19 -21.60 5.27 14.53
C LYS A 19 -20.43 5.86 13.72
N GLN A 20 -19.77 6.91 14.23
CA GLN A 20 -18.63 7.55 13.59
C GLN A 20 -17.45 6.59 13.51
N LEU A 21 -17.23 5.79 14.55
CA LEU A 21 -16.15 4.79 14.60
C LEU A 21 -16.46 3.54 13.76
N GLN A 22 -17.71 3.37 13.31
CA GLN A 22 -18.12 2.33 12.36
C GLN A 22 -17.99 2.78 10.89
N ASN A 23 -17.66 4.07 10.65
CA ASN A 23 -17.58 4.66 9.32
C ASN A 23 -16.29 5.45 9.12
N LEU A 24 -15.15 4.84 9.43
CA LEU A 24 -13.84 5.47 9.30
C LEU A 24 -13.50 5.76 7.83
N VAL A 25 -12.91 6.92 7.61
CA VAL A 25 -12.36 7.34 6.32
C VAL A 25 -10.83 7.34 6.41
N LEU A 26 -10.16 6.66 5.49
CA LEU A 26 -8.71 6.71 5.38
C LEU A 26 -8.31 7.62 4.21
N VAL A 27 -7.49 8.61 4.50
CA VAL A 27 -6.89 9.48 3.48
C VAL A 27 -5.40 9.17 3.40
N GLY A 28 -4.92 8.75 2.24
CA GLY A 28 -3.53 8.36 2.04
C GLY A 28 -2.87 9.10 0.88
N HIS A 29 -1.79 9.83 1.17
CA HIS A 29 -0.96 10.48 0.14
C HIS A 29 0.22 9.60 -0.24
N SER A 30 0.49 9.50 -1.54
CA SER A 30 1.64 8.74 -2.05
C SER A 30 1.63 7.28 -1.57
N MET A 31 2.72 6.78 -1.00
CA MET A 31 2.81 5.45 -0.39
C MET A 31 1.79 5.25 0.75
N GLY A 32 1.37 6.32 1.42
CA GLY A 32 0.30 6.26 2.43
C GLY A 32 -1.03 5.73 1.87
N GLY A 33 -1.31 5.97 0.59
CA GLY A 33 -2.47 5.38 -0.10
C GLY A 33 -2.36 3.87 -0.26
N LEU A 34 -1.17 3.33 -0.54
CA LEU A 34 -0.95 1.87 -0.56
C LEU A 34 -1.16 1.27 0.83
N HIS A 35 -0.69 1.95 1.89
CA HIS A 35 -0.96 1.54 3.26
C HIS A 35 -2.46 1.58 3.59
N ALA A 36 -3.19 2.59 3.12
CA ALA A 36 -4.64 2.67 3.27
C ALA A 36 -5.34 1.52 2.52
N LYS A 37 -4.91 1.22 1.28
CA LYS A 37 -5.43 0.10 0.50
C LYS A 37 -5.27 -1.23 1.23
N LEU A 38 -4.10 -1.48 1.82
CA LEU A 38 -3.87 -2.68 2.62
C LEU A 38 -4.87 -2.84 3.78
N GLN A 39 -5.48 -1.77 4.30
CA GLN A 39 -6.46 -1.88 5.38
C GLN A 39 -7.84 -2.37 4.90
N VAL A 40 -8.16 -2.15 3.63
CA VAL A 40 -9.50 -2.37 3.07
C VAL A 40 -9.61 -3.55 2.11
N VAL A 41 -8.54 -4.33 1.96
CA VAL A 41 -8.55 -5.53 1.10
C VAL A 41 -8.31 -6.80 1.91
N ALA A 42 -8.78 -7.94 1.38
CA ALA A 42 -8.35 -9.25 1.85
C ALA A 42 -7.16 -9.71 1.00
N SER A 43 -6.06 -10.11 1.63
CA SER A 43 -4.89 -10.58 0.88
C SER A 43 -5.08 -11.98 0.29
N GLY A 44 -5.85 -12.86 0.95
CA GLY A 44 -5.81 -14.28 0.60
C GLY A 44 -4.35 -14.74 0.49
N ASP A 45 -4.06 -15.55 -0.50
CA ASP A 45 -2.69 -16.02 -0.80
C ASP A 45 -1.93 -15.13 -1.79
N HIS A 46 -2.54 -14.02 -2.27
CA HIS A 46 -2.00 -13.24 -3.39
C HIS A 46 -0.62 -12.64 -3.09
N LEU A 47 -0.42 -12.09 -1.88
CA LEU A 47 0.86 -11.51 -1.52
C LEU A 47 1.94 -12.58 -1.33
N TRP A 48 1.58 -13.72 -0.74
CA TRP A 48 2.51 -14.83 -0.62
C TRP A 48 2.89 -15.40 -1.99
N ASN A 49 1.91 -15.68 -2.84
CA ASN A 49 2.14 -16.22 -4.19
C ASN A 49 2.92 -15.26 -5.10
N ALA A 50 2.92 -13.96 -4.80
CA ALA A 50 3.77 -12.98 -5.49
C ALA A 50 5.26 -13.15 -5.13
N MET A 51 5.57 -13.71 -3.94
CA MET A 51 6.93 -13.88 -3.44
C MET A 51 7.42 -15.33 -3.49
N ALA A 52 6.52 -16.30 -3.40
CA ALA A 52 6.84 -17.70 -3.21
C ALA A 52 6.35 -18.59 -4.36
N ARG A 53 6.95 -19.77 -4.45
CA ARG A 53 6.62 -20.83 -5.41
C ARG A 53 5.88 -22.00 -4.77
N VAL A 54 5.84 -22.02 -3.44
CA VAL A 54 5.22 -23.09 -2.66
C VAL A 54 4.17 -22.52 -1.71
N PRO A 55 3.16 -23.30 -1.30
CA PRO A 55 2.18 -22.87 -0.30
C PRO A 55 2.83 -22.48 1.03
N PHE A 56 2.29 -21.47 1.72
CA PHE A 56 2.87 -20.95 2.97
C PHE A 56 2.91 -22.00 4.10
N ASP A 57 1.93 -22.87 4.17
CA ASP A 57 1.84 -23.94 5.17
C ASP A 57 2.92 -25.00 5.03
N THR A 58 3.47 -25.19 3.81
CA THR A 58 4.56 -26.14 3.54
C THR A 58 5.94 -25.61 3.91
N VAL A 59 6.07 -24.32 4.15
CA VAL A 59 7.36 -23.68 4.47
C VAL A 59 7.80 -24.00 5.88
N ARG A 60 9.02 -24.49 6.02
CA ARG A 60 9.64 -24.79 7.32
C ARG A 60 10.08 -23.48 7.98
N MET A 61 9.58 -23.24 9.18
CA MET A 61 9.99 -22.10 10.00
C MET A 61 9.53 -22.31 11.44
N PRO A 62 10.23 -21.73 12.44
CA PRO A 62 9.78 -21.70 13.83
C PRO A 62 8.40 -21.05 13.97
N SER A 63 7.58 -21.57 14.90
CA SER A 63 6.24 -21.02 15.15
C SER A 63 6.25 -19.54 15.55
N SER A 64 7.30 -19.09 16.24
CA SER A 64 7.49 -17.69 16.61
C SER A 64 7.72 -16.78 15.40
N ILE A 65 8.44 -17.24 14.37
CA ILE A 65 8.63 -16.52 13.11
C ILE A 65 7.33 -16.51 12.32
N ARG A 66 6.66 -17.66 12.21
CA ARG A 66 5.35 -17.77 11.54
C ARG A 66 4.36 -16.76 12.12
N ALA A 67 4.20 -16.72 13.42
CA ALA A 67 3.31 -15.79 14.11
C ALA A 67 3.62 -14.31 13.86
N LYS A 68 4.87 -13.96 13.55
CA LYS A 68 5.28 -12.58 13.21
C LYS A 68 4.95 -12.20 11.77
N ILE A 69 5.21 -13.10 10.79
CA ILE A 69 5.10 -12.77 9.37
C ILE A 69 3.70 -13.04 8.81
N GLU A 70 3.02 -14.09 9.28
CA GLU A 70 1.70 -14.49 8.78
C GLU A 70 0.67 -13.35 8.79
N PRO A 71 0.51 -12.54 9.88
CA PRO A 71 -0.45 -11.44 9.90
C PRO A 71 -0.14 -10.29 8.93
N SER A 72 1.08 -10.23 8.40
CA SER A 72 1.48 -9.24 7.40
C SER A 72 1.17 -9.70 5.97
N LEU A 73 1.06 -11.01 5.77
CA LEU A 73 0.80 -11.63 4.47
C LEU A 73 -0.66 -12.04 4.30
N PHE A 74 -1.30 -12.51 5.37
CA PHE A 74 -2.67 -13.05 5.35
C PHE A 74 -3.56 -12.22 6.26
N PHE A 75 -4.43 -11.42 5.67
CA PHE A 75 -5.28 -10.52 6.43
C PHE A 75 -6.63 -10.28 5.77
N LYS A 76 -7.57 -9.84 6.60
CA LYS A 76 -8.91 -9.43 6.20
C LYS A 76 -9.05 -7.90 6.33
N PRO A 77 -9.97 -7.27 5.58
CA PRO A 77 -10.26 -5.85 5.70
C PRO A 77 -10.58 -5.43 7.14
N VAL A 78 -10.31 -4.17 7.46
CA VAL A 78 -10.84 -3.53 8.67
C VAL A 78 -12.27 -3.12 8.38
N THR A 79 -13.22 -3.75 9.07
CA THR A 79 -14.66 -3.61 8.78
C THR A 79 -15.21 -2.21 9.05
N ASN A 80 -14.58 -1.47 9.96
CA ASN A 80 -14.94 -0.09 10.31
C ASN A 80 -14.50 0.96 9.29
N VAL A 81 -13.69 0.58 8.28
CA VAL A 81 -13.29 1.50 7.21
C VAL A 81 -14.26 1.35 6.05
N THR A 82 -14.99 2.41 5.76
CA THR A 82 -16.02 2.42 4.70
C THR A 82 -15.60 3.27 3.50
N ARG A 83 -14.56 4.08 3.64
CA ARG A 83 -14.14 5.01 2.59
C ARG A 83 -12.63 5.19 2.56
N VAL A 84 -12.06 5.25 1.36
CA VAL A 84 -10.63 5.52 1.16
C VAL A 84 -10.47 6.62 0.12
N VAL A 85 -9.66 7.62 0.45
CA VAL A 85 -9.26 8.68 -0.48
C VAL A 85 -7.76 8.51 -0.77
N PHE A 86 -7.44 8.19 -2.00
CA PHE A 86 -6.06 8.16 -2.48
C PHE A 86 -5.66 9.52 -3.03
N ILE A 87 -4.48 10.00 -2.67
CA ILE A 87 -3.92 11.25 -3.19
C ILE A 87 -2.56 10.93 -3.79
N ALA A 88 -2.43 11.08 -5.11
CA ALA A 88 -1.18 10.83 -5.84
C ALA A 88 -0.52 9.47 -5.47
N THR A 89 -1.33 8.43 -5.33
CA THR A 89 -0.88 7.11 -4.90
C THR A 89 -0.34 6.32 -6.10
N PRO A 90 0.90 5.79 -6.04
CA PRO A 90 1.49 5.01 -7.12
C PRO A 90 0.96 3.57 -7.13
N HIS A 91 -0.29 3.36 -7.56
CA HIS A 91 -0.92 2.04 -7.56
C HIS A 91 -0.19 1.00 -8.43
N GLN A 92 0.46 1.47 -9.51
CA GLN A 92 1.25 0.63 -10.43
C GLN A 92 2.74 0.97 -10.37
N GLY A 93 3.17 1.66 -9.32
CA GLY A 93 4.56 2.05 -9.12
C GLY A 93 4.94 3.38 -9.76
N SER A 94 6.21 3.71 -9.65
CA SER A 94 6.79 4.92 -10.21
C SER A 94 8.21 4.66 -10.67
N SER A 95 8.48 4.91 -11.95
CA SER A 95 9.84 4.88 -12.51
C SER A 95 10.72 6.02 -11.99
N LEU A 96 10.10 7.07 -11.46
CA LEU A 96 10.79 8.24 -10.91
C LEU A 96 10.96 8.16 -9.38
N ALA A 97 10.37 7.15 -8.74
CA ALA A 97 10.50 6.96 -7.29
C ALA A 97 11.96 6.91 -6.82
N SER A 98 12.85 6.26 -7.57
CA SER A 98 14.28 6.20 -7.27
C SER A 98 14.97 7.56 -7.33
N LEU A 99 14.60 8.42 -8.29
CA LEU A 99 15.14 9.78 -8.44
C LEU A 99 14.55 10.75 -7.42
N ALA A 100 13.27 10.62 -7.12
CA ALA A 100 12.58 11.48 -6.18
C ALA A 100 12.88 11.09 -4.72
N LEU A 101 12.97 9.80 -4.42
CA LEU A 101 13.38 9.29 -3.11
C LEU A 101 14.87 9.54 -2.85
N GLY A 102 15.72 9.69 -3.87
CA GLY A 102 17.07 10.18 -3.72
C GLY A 102 17.14 11.60 -3.15
N LYS A 103 16.10 12.43 -3.36
CA LYS A 103 15.94 13.75 -2.71
C LYS A 103 15.25 13.67 -1.35
N ILE A 104 14.54 12.59 -1.08
CA ILE A 104 13.92 12.24 0.22
C ILE A 104 14.80 11.17 0.91
N ALA A 105 16.09 11.14 0.61
CA ALA A 105 17.06 10.11 1.05
C ALA A 105 17.24 9.99 2.57
N SER A 106 16.61 10.85 3.36
CA SER A 106 16.42 10.65 4.81
C SER A 106 15.41 9.54 5.14
N LEU A 107 14.74 8.96 4.13
CA LEU A 107 13.78 7.85 4.25
C LEU A 107 14.35 6.48 3.80
N THR A 108 15.66 6.33 3.66
CA THR A 108 16.26 5.01 3.64
C THR A 108 16.11 4.39 5.02
N VAL A 109 14.94 3.84 5.28
CA VAL A 109 14.73 2.98 6.44
C VAL A 109 15.63 1.77 6.20
N GLU A 110 16.72 1.68 6.94
CA GLU A 110 17.52 0.47 6.98
C GLU A 110 16.62 -0.70 7.35
N ARG A 111 16.82 -1.84 6.71
CA ARG A 111 16.06 -3.04 7.08
C ARG A 111 16.37 -3.38 8.52
N PRO A 112 15.37 -3.59 9.38
CA PRO A 112 15.63 -4.05 10.72
C PRO A 112 16.47 -5.35 10.66
N PRO A 113 17.57 -5.47 11.40
CA PRO A 113 18.43 -6.68 11.40
C PRO A 113 17.64 -7.96 11.65
N GLU A 114 16.58 -7.87 12.45
CA GLU A 114 15.67 -8.98 12.71
C GLU A 114 14.96 -9.51 11.45
N LEU A 115 14.53 -8.63 10.54
CA LEU A 115 13.88 -9.04 9.29
C LEU A 115 14.87 -9.70 8.34
N THR A 116 16.12 -9.25 8.30
CA THR A 116 17.18 -9.88 7.52
C THR A 116 17.47 -11.27 8.05
N ALA A 117 17.63 -11.42 9.38
CA ALA A 117 17.86 -12.73 9.99
C ALA A 117 16.70 -13.72 9.76
N ILE A 118 15.46 -13.26 9.83
CA ILE A 118 14.27 -14.07 9.51
C ILE A 118 14.30 -14.52 8.05
N HIS A 119 14.62 -13.61 7.13
CA HIS A 119 14.73 -13.92 5.71
C HIS A 119 15.81 -14.96 5.44
N ASP A 120 17.03 -14.74 5.95
CA ASP A 120 18.17 -15.64 5.74
C ASP A 120 17.88 -17.05 6.26
N GLN A 121 17.25 -17.14 7.44
CA GLN A 121 16.83 -18.42 7.99
C GLN A 121 15.78 -19.09 7.11
N LEU A 122 14.78 -18.34 6.63
CA LEU A 122 13.69 -18.88 5.80
C LEU A 122 14.25 -19.42 4.47
N VAL A 123 15.17 -18.72 3.83
CA VAL A 123 15.83 -19.16 2.59
C VAL A 123 16.69 -20.41 2.85
N ALA A 124 17.50 -20.41 3.91
CA ALA A 124 18.38 -21.53 4.24
C ALA A 124 17.60 -22.84 4.54
N GLU A 125 16.46 -22.74 5.24
CA GLU A 125 15.63 -23.90 5.59
C GLU A 125 14.71 -24.35 4.46
N ASN A 126 14.49 -23.51 3.43
CA ASN A 126 13.54 -23.77 2.32
C ASN A 126 14.13 -23.35 0.96
N PRO A 127 15.22 -23.98 0.49
CA PRO A 127 15.84 -23.60 -0.78
C PRO A 127 14.84 -23.78 -1.94
N GLY A 128 14.72 -22.78 -2.80
CA GLY A 128 13.79 -22.76 -3.94
C GLY A 128 12.32 -22.47 -3.59
N ALA A 129 11.98 -22.21 -2.31
CA ALA A 129 10.62 -21.90 -1.90
C ALA A 129 10.18 -20.50 -2.30
N LEU A 130 11.09 -19.55 -2.29
CA LEU A 130 10.83 -18.19 -2.76
C LEU A 130 11.15 -18.05 -4.26
N ARG A 131 10.68 -16.97 -4.86
CA ARG A 131 11.11 -16.56 -6.19
C ARG A 131 12.54 -16.02 -6.11
N PRO A 132 13.36 -16.12 -7.19
CA PRO A 132 14.78 -15.77 -7.14
C PRO A 132 15.05 -14.36 -6.58
N GLU A 133 14.25 -13.38 -7.00
CA GLU A 133 14.39 -12.00 -6.55
C GLU A 133 14.12 -11.81 -5.04
N PHE A 134 13.34 -12.72 -4.44
CA PHE A 134 13.06 -12.73 -3.00
C PHE A 134 13.96 -13.71 -2.22
N GLU A 135 14.61 -14.66 -2.90
CA GLU A 135 15.67 -15.47 -2.29
C GLU A 135 16.96 -14.67 -2.11
N GLU A 136 17.31 -13.83 -3.10
CA GLU A 136 18.50 -12.99 -3.06
C GLU A 136 18.42 -11.95 -1.94
N ALA A 137 17.33 -11.24 -1.83
CA ALA A 137 17.12 -10.27 -0.76
C ALA A 137 15.64 -9.87 -0.61
N LEU A 138 15.24 -9.45 0.60
CA LEU A 138 13.98 -8.73 0.78
C LEU A 138 14.03 -7.39 0.02
N PRO A 139 12.98 -7.02 -0.72
CA PRO A 139 12.98 -5.77 -1.45
C PRO A 139 12.97 -4.57 -0.48
N THR A 140 13.68 -3.52 -0.87
CA THR A 140 13.58 -2.22 -0.21
C THR A 140 12.25 -1.54 -0.56
N THR A 141 11.88 -0.51 0.19
CA THR A 141 10.69 0.31 -0.13
C THR A 141 10.73 0.87 -1.56
N ILE A 142 11.91 1.26 -2.04
CA ILE A 142 12.11 1.76 -3.41
C ILE A 142 11.84 0.66 -4.43
N GLN A 143 12.37 -0.53 -4.21
CA GLN A 143 12.15 -1.69 -5.09
C GLN A 143 10.67 -2.12 -5.09
N LEU A 144 9.99 -2.03 -3.94
CA LEU A 144 8.55 -2.30 -3.85
C LEU A 144 7.72 -1.31 -4.69
N LEU A 145 8.15 -0.06 -4.79
CA LEU A 145 7.49 0.98 -5.59
C LEU A 145 7.95 1.00 -7.06
N ALA A 146 8.87 0.14 -7.46
CA ALA A 146 9.25 0.03 -8.87
C ALA A 146 8.06 -0.46 -9.72
N PRO A 147 7.89 0.04 -10.96
CA PRO A 147 6.89 -0.50 -11.87
C PRO A 147 7.08 -2.00 -12.06
N LYS A 148 5.98 -2.76 -12.11
CA LYS A 148 5.97 -4.22 -12.21
C LYS A 148 6.57 -4.98 -11.03
N SER A 149 6.73 -4.34 -9.87
CA SER A 149 7.04 -5.05 -8.64
C SER A 149 5.96 -6.12 -8.36
N PRO A 150 6.31 -7.40 -8.18
CA PRO A 150 5.31 -8.47 -8.02
C PRO A 150 4.34 -8.25 -6.85
N LEU A 151 4.85 -7.72 -5.73
CA LEU A 151 4.01 -7.40 -4.57
C LEU A 151 3.06 -6.23 -4.85
N LEU A 152 3.52 -5.22 -5.60
CA LEU A 152 2.69 -4.08 -5.97
C LEU A 152 1.61 -4.49 -6.97
N GLU A 153 1.95 -5.33 -7.95
CA GLU A 153 0.98 -5.89 -8.90
C GLU A 153 -0.07 -6.76 -8.18
N ALA A 154 0.37 -7.60 -7.25
CA ALA A 154 -0.55 -8.39 -6.42
C ALA A 154 -1.49 -7.47 -5.63
N LEU A 155 -0.96 -6.45 -4.95
CA LEU A 155 -1.77 -5.47 -4.23
C LEU A 155 -2.72 -4.71 -5.16
N TYR A 156 -2.28 -4.33 -6.36
CA TYR A 156 -3.11 -3.64 -7.34
C TYR A 156 -4.32 -4.47 -7.75
N GLY A 157 -4.14 -5.77 -7.92
CA GLY A 157 -5.19 -6.72 -8.26
C GLY A 157 -6.23 -6.97 -7.16
N LEU A 158 -5.91 -6.69 -5.89
CA LEU A 158 -6.84 -6.90 -4.78
C LEU A 158 -7.99 -5.87 -4.82
N ARG A 159 -9.22 -6.37 -4.69
CA ARG A 159 -10.44 -5.57 -4.67
C ARG A 159 -10.94 -5.39 -3.25
N PRO A 160 -11.28 -4.16 -2.85
CA PRO A 160 -11.99 -3.95 -1.59
C PRO A 160 -13.41 -4.54 -1.66
N PRO A 161 -13.99 -4.90 -0.53
CA PRO A 161 -15.39 -5.34 -0.46
C PRO A 161 -16.35 -4.21 -0.83
N CYS A 162 -17.59 -4.57 -1.18
CA CYS A 162 -18.61 -3.65 -1.72
C CYS A 162 -19.04 -2.52 -0.76
N TRP A 163 -18.77 -2.65 0.54
CA TRP A 163 -19.06 -1.58 1.50
C TRP A 163 -17.99 -0.50 1.58
N VAL A 164 -16.85 -0.67 0.88
CA VAL A 164 -15.78 0.32 0.83
C VAL A 164 -15.86 1.10 -0.47
N THR A 165 -16.00 2.41 -0.38
CA THR A 165 -15.91 3.31 -1.53
C THR A 165 -14.49 3.87 -1.67
N ILE A 166 -14.05 4.02 -2.92
CA ILE A 166 -12.74 4.57 -3.27
C ILE A 166 -12.92 5.89 -3.99
N HIS A 167 -12.17 6.88 -3.57
CA HIS A 167 -12.01 8.17 -4.22
C HIS A 167 -10.55 8.42 -4.54
N ASN A 168 -10.26 9.17 -5.60
CA ASN A 168 -8.91 9.33 -6.08
C ASN A 168 -8.62 10.78 -6.49
N VAL A 169 -7.51 11.32 -6.01
CA VAL A 169 -7.00 12.65 -6.38
C VAL A 169 -5.65 12.47 -7.07
N ILE A 170 -5.53 12.97 -8.29
CA ILE A 170 -4.41 12.73 -9.19
C ILE A 170 -3.68 14.04 -9.46
N GLY A 171 -2.38 14.07 -9.18
CA GLY A 171 -1.54 15.22 -9.51
C GLY A 171 -1.12 15.19 -10.99
N VAL A 172 -1.33 16.31 -11.71
CA VAL A 172 -1.08 16.41 -13.16
C VAL A 172 -0.38 17.73 -13.55
N ALA A 173 0.67 18.11 -12.82
CA ALA A 173 1.36 19.38 -13.02
C ALA A 173 2.17 19.43 -14.33
N HIS A 174 2.70 18.30 -14.78
CA HIS A 174 3.68 18.21 -15.86
C HIS A 174 3.35 17.07 -16.83
N HIS A 175 4.18 16.94 -17.87
CA HIS A 175 4.16 15.81 -18.80
C HIS A 175 5.52 15.11 -18.77
N THR A 176 5.51 13.80 -18.92
CA THR A 176 6.72 13.01 -19.16
C THR A 176 7.27 13.29 -20.56
N LEU A 177 8.49 12.83 -20.86
CA LEU A 177 9.07 12.92 -22.21
C LEU A 177 8.22 12.19 -23.27
N ARG A 178 7.34 11.27 -22.86
CA ARG A 178 6.40 10.55 -23.75
C ARG A 178 5.03 11.19 -23.81
N GLY A 179 4.84 12.37 -23.20
CA GLY A 179 3.58 13.11 -23.23
C GLY A 179 2.55 12.69 -22.19
N GLU A 180 2.82 11.71 -21.33
CA GLU A 180 1.92 11.29 -20.26
C GLU A 180 1.92 12.35 -19.15
N ARG A 181 0.74 12.67 -18.60
CA ARG A 181 0.61 13.59 -17.45
C ARG A 181 1.20 12.98 -16.19
N THR A 182 1.79 13.81 -15.33
CA THR A 182 2.45 13.38 -14.09
C THR A 182 2.51 14.53 -13.08
N ASP A 183 2.62 14.18 -11.82
CA ASP A 183 2.95 15.09 -10.73
C ASP A 183 4.47 15.25 -10.49
N CYS A 184 5.31 14.79 -11.40
CA CYS A 184 6.78 14.66 -11.39
C CYS A 184 7.30 13.40 -10.68
N ILE A 185 6.49 12.63 -9.99
CA ILE A 185 6.88 11.39 -9.30
C ILE A 185 6.02 10.21 -9.77
N VAL A 186 4.70 10.41 -9.77
CA VAL A 186 3.74 9.38 -10.15
C VAL A 186 3.09 9.80 -11.47
N SER A 187 3.08 8.90 -12.45
CA SER A 187 2.34 9.13 -13.70
C SER A 187 0.83 9.02 -13.44
N GLU A 188 0.06 9.73 -14.25
CA GLU A 188 -1.39 9.69 -14.21
C GLU A 188 -1.93 8.25 -14.29
N SER A 189 -1.40 7.45 -15.21
CA SER A 189 -1.81 6.05 -15.40
C SER A 189 -1.57 5.22 -14.13
N SER A 190 -0.45 5.46 -13.43
CA SER A 190 -0.15 4.78 -12.18
C SER A 190 -1.00 5.26 -11.00
N ALA A 191 -1.40 6.54 -11.02
CA ALA A 191 -2.22 7.12 -9.96
C ALA A 191 -3.71 6.77 -10.07
N ARG A 192 -4.21 6.42 -11.27
CA ARG A 192 -5.61 6.02 -11.48
C ARG A 192 -5.92 4.68 -10.84
N HIS A 193 -7.14 4.57 -10.30
CA HIS A 193 -7.62 3.33 -9.67
C HIS A 193 -8.96 2.91 -10.29
N PRO A 194 -9.05 1.73 -10.97
CA PRO A 194 -10.24 1.33 -11.72
C PRO A 194 -11.49 1.10 -10.87
N GLY A 195 -11.34 1.02 -9.55
CA GLY A 195 -12.44 0.91 -8.60
C GLY A 195 -12.86 2.24 -7.96
N ALA A 196 -12.27 3.37 -8.36
CA ALA A 196 -12.65 4.67 -7.82
C ALA A 196 -14.04 5.10 -8.34
N ILE A 197 -14.91 5.53 -7.42
CA ILE A 197 -16.23 6.08 -7.77
C ILE A 197 -16.17 7.57 -8.09
N SER A 198 -15.09 8.26 -7.69
CA SER A 198 -14.75 9.60 -8.16
C SER A 198 -13.25 9.74 -8.33
N GLU A 199 -12.84 10.50 -9.35
CA GLU A 199 -11.46 10.89 -9.60
C GLU A 199 -11.37 12.39 -9.88
N LEU A 200 -10.41 13.07 -9.25
CA LEU A 200 -10.14 14.50 -9.43
C LEU A 200 -8.71 14.70 -9.91
N ASP A 201 -8.55 15.27 -11.10
CA ASP A 201 -7.25 15.73 -11.61
C ASP A 201 -6.93 17.11 -11.04
N VAL A 202 -5.78 17.24 -10.38
CA VAL A 202 -5.33 18.48 -9.77
C VAL A 202 -4.00 18.91 -10.38
N LYS A 203 -3.94 20.13 -10.91
CA LYS A 203 -2.70 20.71 -11.47
C LYS A 203 -1.73 21.05 -10.35
N ALA A 204 -1.01 20.04 -9.86
CA ALA A 204 -0.06 20.14 -8.76
C ALA A 204 1.05 19.11 -8.88
N THR A 205 2.21 19.42 -8.29
CA THR A 205 3.31 18.47 -8.09
C THR A 205 2.98 17.48 -6.98
N HIS A 206 3.72 16.39 -6.89
CA HIS A 206 3.52 15.33 -5.91
C HIS A 206 3.43 15.82 -4.46
N THR A 207 4.36 16.69 -4.07
CA THR A 207 4.40 17.27 -2.71
C THR A 207 3.41 18.42 -2.50
N GLY A 208 2.83 18.95 -3.57
CA GLY A 208 1.89 20.07 -3.51
C GLY A 208 0.42 19.66 -3.62
N VAL A 209 0.11 18.49 -4.14
CA VAL A 209 -1.26 18.09 -4.47
C VAL A 209 -2.19 18.06 -3.27
N HIS A 210 -1.74 17.60 -2.14
CA HIS A 210 -2.54 17.50 -0.91
C HIS A 210 -2.79 18.84 -0.22
N HIS A 211 -2.04 19.91 -0.57
CA HIS A 211 -2.23 21.26 -0.07
C HIS A 211 -3.14 22.13 -0.95
N LYS A 212 -3.56 21.65 -2.13
CA LYS A 212 -4.42 22.43 -3.01
C LYS A 212 -5.82 22.58 -2.43
N LEU A 213 -6.38 23.78 -2.52
CA LEU A 213 -7.77 24.04 -2.08
C LEU A 213 -8.77 23.12 -2.80
N THR A 214 -8.53 22.80 -4.06
CA THR A 214 -9.36 21.85 -4.82
C THR A 214 -9.32 20.44 -4.24
N THR A 215 -8.16 19.98 -3.74
CA THR A 215 -8.03 18.70 -3.04
C THR A 215 -8.73 18.73 -1.70
N ILE A 216 -8.57 19.81 -0.95
CA ILE A 216 -9.22 20.00 0.37
C ILE A 216 -10.74 19.98 0.20
N ALA A 217 -11.26 20.78 -0.73
CA ALA A 217 -12.69 20.84 -1.02
C ALA A 217 -13.26 19.48 -1.48
N GLU A 218 -12.49 18.71 -2.27
CA GLU A 218 -12.91 17.37 -2.67
C GLU A 218 -12.94 16.41 -1.47
N ILE A 219 -11.98 16.49 -0.55
CA ILE A 219 -11.99 15.70 0.68
C ILE A 219 -13.21 16.07 1.54
N GLU A 220 -13.50 17.37 1.72
CA GLU A 220 -14.69 17.84 2.44
C GLU A 220 -15.99 17.32 1.81
N ARG A 221 -16.07 17.31 0.47
CA ARG A 221 -17.24 16.75 -0.26
C ARG A 221 -17.40 15.24 -0.04
N ILE A 222 -16.28 14.53 0.15
CA ILE A 222 -16.26 13.07 0.35
C ILE A 222 -16.63 12.72 1.80
N LEU A 223 -16.23 13.52 2.78
CA LEU A 223 -16.53 13.29 4.20
C LEU A 223 -18.02 13.48 4.53
#